data_12dd88e896a56cbc45cf0c928abb8f64
#
_entry.id   12dd88e896a56cbc45cf0c928abb8f64
#
_cell.length_a   1.000
_cell.length_b   1.000
_cell.length_c   1.000
_cell.angle_alpha   90.00
_cell.angle_beta   90.00
_cell.angle_gamma   90.00
#
_symmetry.space_group_name_H-M   'P 1'
#
loop_
_entity.id
_entity.type
_entity.pdbx_description
1 polymer ?
#
loop_
_entity_poly.entity_id
_entity_poly.type
_entity_poly.pdbx_seq_one_letter_code
_entity_poly.pdbx_strand_id
1 'polypeptide(L)'
;MSLLLGDYQKFSMFNVILFQPEIPPNTGNVIRLCANSGTQLHLIRPLGFELDDRQLRRAGLDYHEYASMRVHDSLDACLLSLPGSRLFAFTTKGSHPYHETAFQASDAFLFGPESRGLPADILASLPSEQKLRLPMLPNNRSLNLSNTVAIAVYEAWRQCGFNITSPI
;
A
#
# COMPACT_ATOMS: atom_id res chain seq x y z
N MET A 1 -0.52 -31.39 26.94
CA MET A 1 0.32 -30.19 27.00
C MET A 1 -0.01 -29.37 25.78
N SER A 2 -0.96 -28.45 25.94
CA SER A 2 -1.47 -27.58 24.90
C SER A 2 -0.47 -26.42 24.71
N LEU A 3 0.32 -26.46 23.66
CA LEU A 3 1.10 -25.31 23.22
C LEU A 3 0.14 -24.39 22.47
N LEU A 4 -0.19 -23.32 23.13
CA LEU A 4 -0.89 -22.15 22.63
C LEU A 4 -0.31 -21.75 21.28
N LEU A 5 -1.15 -21.79 20.25
CA LEU A 5 -0.94 -21.06 19.01
C LEU A 5 -0.97 -19.56 19.37
N GLY A 6 0.18 -19.07 19.82
CA GLY A 6 0.36 -17.65 20.09
C GLY A 6 0.15 -16.89 18.79
N ASP A 7 -0.62 -15.84 18.89
CA ASP A 7 -0.84 -14.84 17.85
C ASP A 7 0.49 -14.41 17.24
N TYR A 8 0.85 -14.99 16.10
CA TYR A 8 1.85 -14.42 15.22
C TYR A 8 1.23 -13.16 14.63
N GLN A 9 1.28 -12.08 15.37
CA GLN A 9 1.10 -10.76 14.85
C GLN A 9 2.26 -10.57 13.85
N LYS A 10 1.99 -10.85 12.57
CA LYS A 10 2.91 -10.61 11.48
C LYS A 10 3.22 -9.12 11.52
N PHE A 11 4.37 -8.75 12.08
CA PHE A 11 4.86 -7.38 12.00
C PHE A 11 5.08 -7.09 10.53
N SER A 12 4.14 -6.37 9.97
CA SER A 12 4.26 -5.86 8.63
C SER A 12 5.32 -4.76 8.61
N MET A 13 6.27 -4.86 7.68
CA MET A 13 7.30 -3.83 7.53
C MET A 13 6.67 -2.47 7.22
N PHE A 14 5.73 -2.44 6.29
CA PHE A 14 4.99 -1.25 5.85
C PHE A 14 3.52 -1.59 5.62
N ASN A 15 2.71 -0.55 5.42
CA ASN A 15 1.31 -0.67 5.04
C ASN A 15 1.11 0.01 3.68
N VAL A 16 0.52 -0.70 2.73
CA VAL A 16 0.07 -0.15 1.46
C VAL A 16 -1.45 -0.03 1.49
N ILE A 17 -1.97 1.15 1.19
CA ILE A 17 -3.40 1.44 1.16
C ILE A 17 -3.78 1.85 -0.27
N LEU A 18 -4.61 1.05 -0.94
CA LEU A 18 -5.19 1.38 -2.23
C LEU A 18 -6.60 1.95 -2.01
N PHE A 19 -6.76 3.23 -2.30
CA PHE A 19 -8.03 3.93 -2.17
C PHE A 19 -8.88 3.72 -3.42
N GLN A 20 -9.95 2.94 -3.28
CA GLN A 20 -10.93 2.66 -4.34
C GLN A 20 -10.26 2.23 -5.66
N PRO A 21 -9.43 1.18 -5.66
CA PRO A 21 -8.74 0.72 -6.87
C PRO A 21 -9.75 0.25 -7.92
N GLU A 22 -9.44 0.50 -9.21
CA GLU A 22 -10.36 0.30 -10.32
C GLU A 22 -9.95 -0.84 -11.25
N ILE A 23 -8.64 -1.07 -11.41
CA ILE A 23 -8.08 -1.98 -12.42
C ILE A 23 -7.57 -3.26 -11.77
N PRO A 24 -8.26 -4.41 -11.97
CA PRO A 24 -7.92 -5.67 -11.30
C PRO A 24 -6.47 -6.13 -11.46
N PRO A 25 -5.84 -6.08 -12.65
CA PRO A 25 -4.45 -6.47 -12.82
C PRO A 25 -3.47 -5.65 -11.97
N ASN A 26 -3.72 -4.36 -11.74
CA ASN A 26 -2.89 -3.53 -10.87
C ASN A 26 -2.96 -4.02 -9.42
N THR A 27 -4.17 -4.26 -8.93
CA THR A 27 -4.36 -4.80 -7.58
C THR A 27 -3.72 -6.18 -7.43
N GLY A 28 -3.84 -7.05 -8.43
CA GLY A 28 -3.18 -8.36 -8.44
C GLY A 28 -1.66 -8.26 -8.34
N ASN A 29 -1.04 -7.35 -9.07
CA ASN A 29 0.40 -7.11 -8.99
C ASN A 29 0.81 -6.57 -7.62
N VAL A 30 0.01 -5.69 -7.03
CA VAL A 30 0.27 -5.14 -5.68
C VAL A 30 0.12 -6.22 -4.61
N ILE A 31 -0.84 -7.12 -4.72
CA ILE A 31 -0.99 -8.28 -3.80
C ILE A 31 0.31 -9.09 -3.78
N ARG A 32 0.82 -9.45 -4.95
CA ARG A 32 2.08 -10.22 -5.07
C ARG A 32 3.29 -9.46 -4.54
N LEU A 33 3.37 -8.17 -4.85
CA LEU A 33 4.42 -7.29 -4.32
C LEU A 33 4.42 -7.25 -2.79
N CYS A 34 3.26 -7.06 -2.19
CA CYS A 34 3.12 -6.99 -0.74
C CYS A 34 3.49 -8.33 -0.07
N ALA A 35 3.09 -9.45 -0.67
CA ALA A 35 3.47 -10.77 -0.19
C ALA A 35 5.00 -10.97 -0.20
N ASN A 36 5.68 -10.52 -1.27
CA ASN A 36 7.13 -10.66 -1.43
C ASN A 36 7.93 -9.71 -0.53
N SER A 37 7.38 -8.57 -0.15
CA SER A 37 8.08 -7.56 0.64
C SER A 37 7.72 -7.59 2.14
N GLY A 38 6.81 -8.47 2.55
CA GLY A 38 6.31 -8.48 3.93
C GLY A 38 5.47 -7.26 4.28
N THR A 39 4.89 -6.59 3.28
CA THR A 39 4.06 -5.40 3.42
C THR A 39 2.60 -5.80 3.58
N GLN A 40 1.89 -5.14 4.49
CA GLN A 40 0.45 -5.35 4.66
C GLN A 40 -0.33 -4.55 3.62
N LEU A 41 -1.24 -5.22 2.90
CA LEU A 41 -2.11 -4.57 1.92
C LEU A 41 -3.49 -4.29 2.52
N HIS A 42 -3.96 -3.06 2.28
CA HIS A 42 -5.29 -2.58 2.64
C HIS A 42 -5.98 -2.02 1.39
N LEU A 43 -7.22 -2.45 1.16
CA LEU A 43 -8.08 -1.94 0.09
C LEU A 43 -9.24 -1.17 0.70
N ILE A 44 -9.53 0.00 0.16
CA ILE A 44 -10.65 0.85 0.59
C ILE A 44 -11.78 0.76 -0.43
N ARG A 45 -12.98 0.40 0.03
CA ARG A 45 -14.19 0.37 -0.81
C ARG A 45 -14.67 1.77 -1.20
N PRO A 46 -15.44 1.88 -2.31
CA PRO A 46 -15.82 0.83 -3.24
C PRO A 46 -14.66 0.39 -4.15
N LEU A 47 -14.61 -0.89 -4.48
CA LEU A 47 -13.67 -1.43 -5.45
C LEU A 47 -14.33 -1.41 -6.83
N GLY A 48 -13.57 -1.10 -7.87
CA GLY A 48 -14.04 -1.11 -9.26
C GLY A 48 -14.21 -2.53 -9.85
N PHE A 49 -14.08 -3.56 -9.04
CA PHE A 49 -14.14 -4.97 -9.43
C PHE A 49 -14.60 -5.82 -8.24
N GLU A 50 -15.01 -7.06 -8.53
CA GLU A 50 -15.29 -8.05 -7.50
C GLU A 50 -13.99 -8.70 -7.02
N LEU A 51 -13.90 -8.93 -5.72
CA LEU A 51 -12.75 -9.54 -5.07
C LEU A 51 -13.20 -10.84 -4.41
N ASP A 52 -13.06 -11.96 -5.11
CA ASP A 52 -13.32 -13.29 -4.59
C ASP A 52 -12.14 -14.24 -4.86
N ASP A 53 -12.09 -15.34 -4.14
CA ASP A 53 -11.02 -16.35 -4.25
C ASP A 53 -10.86 -16.87 -5.68
N ARG A 54 -11.97 -17.03 -6.42
CA ARG A 54 -11.95 -17.55 -7.77
C ARG A 54 -11.27 -16.60 -8.74
N GLN A 55 -11.55 -15.30 -8.61
CA GLN A 55 -10.92 -14.26 -9.44
C GLN A 55 -9.44 -14.11 -9.11
N LEU A 56 -9.09 -14.12 -7.83
CA LEU A 56 -7.69 -14.05 -7.39
C LEU A 56 -6.88 -15.24 -7.91
N ARG A 57 -7.42 -16.46 -7.82
CA ARG A 57 -6.77 -17.66 -8.39
C ARG A 57 -6.65 -17.61 -9.91
N ARG A 58 -7.67 -17.09 -10.62
CA ARG A 58 -7.61 -16.89 -12.07
C ARG A 58 -6.54 -15.88 -12.47
N ALA A 59 -6.27 -14.89 -11.64
CA ALA A 59 -5.18 -13.94 -11.81
C ALA A 59 -3.80 -14.52 -11.50
N GLY A 60 -3.72 -15.82 -11.15
CA GLY A 60 -2.46 -16.49 -10.85
C GLY A 60 -1.93 -16.26 -9.44
N LEU A 61 -2.77 -15.80 -8.51
CA LEU A 61 -2.41 -15.59 -7.12
C LEU A 61 -2.68 -16.83 -6.28
N ASP A 62 -1.74 -17.17 -5.42
CA ASP A 62 -1.92 -18.23 -4.43
C ASP A 62 -2.58 -17.67 -3.16
N TYR A 63 -3.28 -18.54 -2.43
CA TYR A 63 -3.98 -18.14 -1.21
C TYR A 63 -3.06 -17.41 -0.21
N HIS A 64 -1.83 -17.86 -0.02
CA HIS A 64 -0.89 -17.23 0.91
C HIS A 64 -0.52 -15.79 0.53
N GLU A 65 -0.61 -15.44 -0.76
CA GLU A 65 -0.29 -14.09 -1.26
C GLU A 65 -1.36 -13.06 -0.83
N TYR A 66 -2.63 -13.48 -0.76
CA TYR A 66 -3.73 -12.56 -0.43
C TYR A 66 -4.40 -12.82 0.93
N ALA A 67 -4.00 -13.87 1.65
CA ALA A 67 -4.62 -14.24 2.92
C ALA A 67 -4.55 -13.13 4.01
N SER A 68 -3.53 -12.31 3.96
CA SER A 68 -3.33 -11.19 4.91
C SER A 68 -3.91 -9.86 4.42
N MET A 69 -4.40 -9.79 3.18
CA MET A 69 -5.02 -8.58 2.63
C MET A 69 -6.27 -8.21 3.43
N ARG A 70 -6.45 -6.93 3.72
CA ARG A 70 -7.60 -6.41 4.45
C ARG A 70 -8.40 -5.46 3.58
N VAL A 71 -9.74 -5.55 3.70
CA VAL A 71 -10.66 -4.66 3.00
C VAL A 71 -11.41 -3.83 4.04
N HIS A 72 -11.48 -2.52 3.82
CA HIS A 72 -12.11 -1.57 4.73
C HIS A 72 -13.24 -0.81 4.00
N ASP A 73 -14.29 -0.45 4.74
CA ASP A 73 -15.40 0.30 4.19
C ASP A 73 -15.07 1.80 3.99
N SER A 74 -14.05 2.30 4.69
CA SER A 74 -13.59 3.70 4.58
C SER A 74 -12.10 3.82 4.89
N LEU A 75 -11.49 4.92 4.44
CA LEU A 75 -10.11 5.26 4.81
C LEU A 75 -9.98 5.46 6.32
N ASP A 76 -10.95 6.11 6.96
CA ASP A 76 -10.93 6.32 8.40
C ASP A 76 -10.91 5.01 9.18
N ALA A 77 -11.73 4.04 8.77
CA ALA A 77 -11.72 2.70 9.38
C ALA A 77 -10.35 2.00 9.22
N CYS A 78 -9.73 2.16 8.05
CA CYS A 78 -8.38 1.64 7.81
C CYS A 78 -7.36 2.30 8.75
N LEU A 79 -7.34 3.62 8.82
CA LEU A 79 -6.39 4.37 9.63
C LEU A 79 -6.55 4.08 11.13
N LEU A 80 -7.77 3.88 11.61
CA LEU A 80 -8.05 3.44 12.99
C LEU A 80 -7.43 2.07 13.30
N SER A 81 -7.27 1.21 12.29
CA SER A 81 -6.62 -0.10 12.43
C SER A 81 -5.10 -0.04 12.44
N LEU A 82 -4.52 1.15 12.19
CA LEU A 82 -3.07 1.39 12.04
C LEU A 82 -2.58 2.44 13.06
N PRO A 83 -2.78 2.23 14.37
CA PRO A 83 -2.39 3.22 15.36
C PRO A 83 -0.87 3.45 15.33
N GLY A 84 -0.46 4.72 15.34
CA GLY A 84 0.95 5.12 15.33
C GLY A 84 1.64 5.07 13.97
N SER A 85 1.00 4.60 12.91
CA SER A 85 1.55 4.65 11.54
C SER A 85 1.51 6.07 10.99
N ARG A 86 2.62 6.52 10.40
CA ARG A 86 2.64 7.78 9.66
C ARG A 86 2.05 7.52 8.26
N LEU A 87 1.21 8.43 7.80
CA LEU A 87 0.55 8.33 6.49
C LEU A 87 1.26 9.21 5.46
N PHE A 88 1.62 8.63 4.32
CA PHE A 88 2.18 9.32 3.17
C PHE A 88 1.33 9.04 1.93
N ALA A 89 0.82 10.10 1.29
CA ALA A 89 0.08 9.98 0.04
C ALA A 89 1.01 10.15 -1.16
N PHE A 90 0.98 9.20 -2.07
CA PHE A 90 1.69 9.29 -3.35
C PHE A 90 0.77 9.89 -4.40
N THR A 91 1.13 11.04 -4.92
CA THR A 91 0.27 11.82 -5.82
C THR A 91 1.10 12.65 -6.79
N THR A 92 0.64 12.78 -8.03
CA THR A 92 1.25 13.69 -9.01
C THR A 92 1.09 15.16 -8.65
N LYS A 93 0.17 15.46 -7.72
CA LYS A 93 -0.06 16.81 -7.17
C LYS A 93 0.83 17.10 -5.96
N GLY A 94 1.61 16.14 -5.49
CA GLY A 94 2.57 16.33 -4.41
C GLY A 94 3.73 17.22 -4.83
N SER A 95 4.30 17.94 -3.88
CA SER A 95 5.48 18.78 -4.08
C SER A 95 6.73 18.22 -3.43
N HIS A 96 6.57 17.31 -2.46
CA HIS A 96 7.69 16.76 -1.72
C HIS A 96 8.28 15.53 -2.43
N PRO A 97 9.57 15.53 -2.79
CA PRO A 97 10.19 14.37 -3.42
C PRO A 97 10.17 13.16 -2.49
N TYR A 98 9.69 12.01 -2.98
CA TYR A 98 9.53 10.82 -2.16
C TYR A 98 10.85 10.33 -1.54
N HIS A 99 11.95 10.46 -2.27
CA HIS A 99 13.27 9.97 -1.85
C HIS A 99 13.95 10.83 -0.78
N GLU A 100 13.43 12.04 -0.51
CA GLU A 100 13.89 12.90 0.58
C GLU A 100 13.21 12.59 1.92
N THR A 101 12.18 11.75 1.91
CA THR A 101 11.48 11.31 3.12
C THR A 101 12.27 10.19 3.79
N ALA A 102 12.57 10.36 5.08
CA ALA A 102 13.13 9.29 5.90
C ALA A 102 12.03 8.32 6.34
N PHE A 103 11.88 7.22 5.63
CA PHE A 103 10.89 6.17 5.94
C PHE A 103 11.33 5.32 7.12
N GLN A 104 10.35 4.80 7.83
CA GLN A 104 10.55 3.88 8.95
C GLN A 104 9.50 2.77 8.93
N ALA A 105 9.77 1.70 9.66
CA ALA A 105 8.84 0.58 9.80
C ALA A 105 7.47 1.07 10.28
N SER A 106 6.42 0.41 9.81
CA SER A 106 5.01 0.73 10.06
C SER A 106 4.48 1.96 9.33
N ASP A 107 5.27 2.66 8.53
CA ASP A 107 4.74 3.72 7.67
C ASP A 107 3.64 3.19 6.73
N ALA A 108 2.65 4.01 6.47
CA ALA A 108 1.53 3.70 5.58
C ALA A 108 1.59 4.57 4.31
N PHE A 109 1.49 3.92 3.16
CA PHE A 109 1.56 4.54 1.84
C PHE A 109 0.19 4.48 1.18
N LEU A 110 -0.38 5.65 0.89
CA LEU A 110 -1.71 5.80 0.32
C LEU A 110 -1.62 6.13 -1.17
N PHE A 111 -2.35 5.37 -1.98
CA PHE A 111 -2.43 5.53 -3.42
C PHE A 111 -3.88 5.68 -3.85
N GLY A 112 -4.13 6.60 -4.79
CA GLY A 112 -5.47 6.85 -5.32
C GLY A 112 -5.88 5.90 -6.44
N PRO A 113 -7.16 5.92 -6.82
CA PRO A 113 -7.66 5.19 -7.97
C PRO A 113 -6.97 5.64 -9.26
N GLU A 114 -6.85 4.71 -10.21
CA GLU A 114 -6.01 4.88 -11.40
C GLU A 114 -6.48 6.02 -12.31
N SER A 115 -7.79 6.24 -12.41
CA SER A 115 -8.35 7.23 -13.36
C SER A 115 -8.34 8.66 -12.83
N ARG A 116 -8.47 8.87 -11.52
CA ARG A 116 -8.72 10.20 -10.94
C ARG A 116 -7.77 10.63 -9.83
N GLY A 117 -6.93 9.71 -9.31
CA GLY A 117 -6.08 9.98 -8.17
C GLY A 117 -6.85 10.18 -6.86
N LEU A 118 -6.15 10.59 -5.82
CA LEU A 118 -6.76 10.84 -4.52
C LEU A 118 -7.71 12.05 -4.54
N PRO A 119 -8.86 11.98 -3.83
CA PRO A 119 -9.76 13.11 -3.67
C PRO A 119 -9.07 14.34 -3.07
N ALA A 120 -9.54 15.52 -3.47
CA ALA A 120 -8.95 16.79 -3.04
C ALA A 120 -9.06 17.02 -1.52
N ASP A 121 -10.13 16.54 -0.88
CA ASP A 121 -10.33 16.65 0.57
C ASP A 121 -9.32 15.79 1.35
N ILE A 122 -9.00 14.59 0.87
CA ILE A 122 -7.95 13.76 1.46
C ILE A 122 -6.59 14.45 1.33
N LEU A 123 -6.25 14.97 0.14
CA LEU A 123 -4.99 15.68 -0.07
C LEU A 123 -4.90 16.95 0.78
N ALA A 124 -6.00 17.69 0.94
CA ALA A 124 -6.05 18.89 1.76
C ALA A 124 -5.88 18.60 3.26
N SER A 125 -6.23 17.40 3.72
CA SER A 125 -6.08 17.00 5.12
C SER A 125 -4.64 16.64 5.51
N LEU A 126 -3.75 16.47 4.53
CA LEU A 126 -2.36 16.08 4.76
C LEU A 126 -1.41 17.28 4.65
N PRO A 127 -0.41 17.38 5.52
CA PRO A 127 0.65 18.37 5.37
C PRO A 127 1.49 18.11 4.11
N SER A 128 2.18 19.14 3.62
CA SER A 128 2.93 19.08 2.36
C SER A 128 3.98 17.98 2.34
N GLU A 129 4.67 17.77 3.44
CA GLU A 129 5.72 16.75 3.60
C GLU A 129 5.19 15.31 3.56
N GLN A 130 3.88 15.12 3.69
CA GLN A 130 3.22 13.82 3.56
C GLN A 130 2.56 13.61 2.19
N LYS A 131 2.69 14.57 1.27
CA LYS A 131 2.23 14.46 -0.12
C LYS A 131 3.43 14.28 -1.03
N LEU A 132 3.75 13.04 -1.32
CA LEU A 132 4.96 12.63 -1.99
C LEU A 132 4.79 12.51 -3.50
N ARG A 133 5.82 12.88 -4.21
CA ARG A 133 5.86 12.80 -5.67
C ARG A 133 7.04 11.96 -6.14
N LEU A 134 6.78 11.05 -7.06
CA LEU A 134 7.80 10.38 -7.85
C LEU A 134 8.27 11.30 -8.98
N PRO A 135 9.57 11.34 -9.29
CA PRO A 135 10.07 12.13 -10.42
C PRO A 135 9.54 11.55 -11.74
N MET A 136 9.12 12.42 -12.62
CA MET A 136 8.69 12.09 -13.99
C MET A 136 9.17 13.17 -14.94
N LEU A 137 9.49 12.77 -16.16
CA LEU A 137 9.76 13.75 -17.24
C LEU A 137 8.48 14.52 -17.55
N PRO A 138 8.62 15.82 -17.94
CA PRO A 138 7.47 16.66 -18.28
C PRO A 138 6.62 16.06 -19.41
N ASN A 139 5.34 16.39 -19.44
CA ASN A 139 4.38 16.02 -20.47
C ASN A 139 4.10 14.51 -20.63
N ASN A 140 4.46 13.71 -19.64
CA ASN A 140 4.12 12.30 -19.61
C ASN A 140 2.89 12.03 -18.72
N ARG A 141 2.23 10.90 -18.98
CA ARG A 141 1.15 10.40 -18.12
C ARG A 141 1.71 9.93 -16.78
N SER A 142 0.83 9.81 -15.80
CA SER A 142 1.16 9.18 -14.52
C SER A 142 1.73 7.77 -14.74
N LEU A 143 2.61 7.34 -13.84
CA LEU A 143 3.07 5.95 -13.81
C LEU A 143 1.90 5.02 -13.51
N ASN A 144 2.01 3.79 -14.00
CA ASN A 144 1.09 2.71 -13.61
C ASN A 144 1.07 2.56 -12.09
N LEU A 145 -0.12 2.32 -11.52
CA LEU A 145 -0.30 2.23 -10.06
C LEU A 145 0.61 1.17 -9.43
N SER A 146 0.64 -0.03 -9.97
CA SER A 146 1.46 -1.11 -9.37
C SER A 146 2.95 -0.81 -9.44
N ASN A 147 3.42 -0.14 -10.50
CA ASN A 147 4.80 0.31 -10.60
C ASN A 147 5.12 1.38 -9.54
N THR A 148 4.21 2.33 -9.34
CA THR A 148 4.36 3.37 -8.31
C THR A 148 4.45 2.75 -6.90
N VAL A 149 3.59 1.79 -6.60
CA VAL A 149 3.62 1.07 -5.32
C VAL A 149 4.95 0.34 -5.14
N ALA A 150 5.44 -0.36 -6.19
CA ALA A 150 6.71 -1.07 -6.13
C ALA A 150 7.89 -0.13 -5.84
N ILE A 151 7.95 1.01 -6.52
CA ILE A 151 9.00 2.01 -6.31
C ILE A 151 8.97 2.51 -4.86
N ALA A 152 7.79 2.87 -4.35
CA ALA A 152 7.63 3.39 -2.99
C ALA A 152 8.04 2.36 -1.92
N VAL A 153 7.55 1.13 -2.03
CA VAL A 153 7.83 0.06 -1.07
C VAL A 153 9.32 -0.31 -1.06
N TYR A 154 9.92 -0.48 -2.23
CA TYR A 154 11.33 -0.86 -2.32
C TYR A 154 12.28 0.26 -1.89
N GLU A 155 11.96 1.53 -2.13
CA GLU A 155 12.76 2.63 -1.59
C GLU A 155 12.68 2.67 -0.05
N ALA A 156 11.49 2.57 0.52
CA ALA A 156 11.32 2.53 1.96
C ALA A 156 12.06 1.32 2.59
N TRP A 157 11.96 0.16 1.95
CA TRP A 157 12.64 -1.04 2.41
C TRP A 157 14.16 -0.95 2.30
N ARG A 158 14.66 -0.34 1.22
CA ARG A 158 16.09 -0.03 1.05
C ARG A 158 16.61 0.86 2.19
N GLN A 159 15.87 1.91 2.55
CA GLN A 159 16.23 2.79 3.66
C GLN A 159 16.29 2.03 5.00
N CYS A 160 15.44 1.02 5.18
CA CYS A 160 15.44 0.13 6.34
C CYS A 160 16.45 -1.02 6.23
N GLY A 161 17.38 -0.99 5.25
CA GLY A 161 18.44 -1.98 5.08
C GLY A 161 17.97 -3.34 4.54
N PHE A 162 16.79 -3.42 3.92
CA PHE A 162 16.14 -4.67 3.49
C PHE A 162 15.99 -5.69 4.61
N ASN A 163 15.95 -5.22 5.84
CA ASN A 163 15.75 -6.10 6.99
C ASN A 163 14.38 -6.78 6.89
N ILE A 164 14.41 -8.09 7.03
CA ILE A 164 13.20 -8.88 7.21
C ILE A 164 13.05 -9.01 8.71
N THR A 165 12.02 -8.38 9.28
CA THR A 165 11.65 -8.65 10.67
C THR A 165 10.97 -10.03 10.72
N SER A 166 11.80 -11.08 10.61
CA SER A 166 11.39 -12.39 11.11
C SER A 166 11.62 -12.36 12.60
N PRO A 167 10.63 -12.72 13.41
CA PRO A 167 10.95 -13.05 14.81
C PRO A 167 11.93 -14.23 14.77
N ILE A 168 13.08 -14.03 15.37
CA ILE A 168 14.04 -15.08 15.71
C ILE A 168 13.36 -16.01 16.71
#